data_c44163711f3ed6a35907f0e9cdfb1bb3
#
_entry.id   c44163711f3ed6a35907f0e9cdfb1bb3
#
_cell.length_a   1.000
_cell.length_b   1.000
_cell.length_c   1.000
_cell.angle_alpha   90.00
_cell.angle_beta   90.00
_cell.angle_gamma   90.00
#
_symmetry.space_group_name_H-M   'P 1'
#
loop_
_entity.id
_entity.type
_entity.pdbx_description
1 polymer ?
#
loop_
_entity_poly.entity_id
_entity_poly.type
_entity_poly.pdbx_seq_one_letter_code
_entity_poly.pdbx_strand_id
1 'polypeptide(L)'
;MEERESFSSKLGFILSCLGSAIGLGNIWMFPWKLGQFGGAAFLIPYFICLFVLCTTGLVGEFAFGRSRQSGSMQGIREVFKEKGKRFGGILSLIPTLSVFGTFVFYGVVVGWVLKYFYASIKGDFYNVDIANYFNSFAGTSATLKWHFLAMVITIVIVLLGVIKGIERMNKIMMPALFVIFTVLLIRTLTLPNAMEGVKYLLIPRWEYLFKPITWVMALGQAFFSASLNGAGMVVYGSYLKKDVDIPNAALQVAIFDAVSAILAAFII
;
A
#
# COMPACT_ATOMS: atom_id res chain seq x y z
N MET A 1 -6.89 -17.65 -28.52
CA MET A 1 -6.48 -16.69 -27.48
C MET A 1 -6.21 -17.52 -26.25
N GLU A 2 -5.00 -17.53 -25.74
CA GLU A 2 -4.73 -18.16 -24.43
C GLU A 2 -5.59 -17.47 -23.39
N GLU A 3 -6.31 -18.23 -22.59
CA GLU A 3 -7.08 -17.70 -21.48
C GLU A 3 -6.11 -17.02 -20.51
N ARG A 4 -6.35 -15.74 -20.25
CA ARG A 4 -5.54 -14.99 -19.29
C ARG A 4 -5.68 -15.60 -17.91
N GLU A 5 -4.56 -15.76 -17.17
CA GLU A 5 -4.61 -16.19 -15.77
C GLU A 5 -5.62 -15.36 -14.98
N SER A 6 -6.33 -15.99 -14.05
CA SER A 6 -7.24 -15.31 -13.13
C SER A 6 -6.97 -15.77 -11.71
N PHE A 7 -7.28 -14.94 -10.72
CA PHE A 7 -7.17 -15.32 -9.30
C PHE A 7 -7.94 -16.60 -9.02
N SER A 8 -7.36 -17.49 -8.21
CA SER A 8 -7.96 -18.79 -7.91
C SER A 8 -9.27 -18.64 -7.10
N SER A 9 -9.36 -17.62 -6.25
CA SER A 9 -10.50 -17.38 -5.36
C SER A 9 -10.71 -15.89 -5.08
N LYS A 10 -11.94 -15.53 -4.63
CA LYS A 10 -12.27 -14.19 -4.14
C LYS A 10 -11.35 -13.77 -3.00
N LEU A 11 -11.08 -14.68 -2.05
CA LEU A 11 -10.17 -14.41 -0.93
C LEU A 11 -8.74 -14.14 -1.42
N GLY A 12 -8.24 -14.93 -2.39
CA GLY A 12 -6.92 -14.71 -2.99
C GLY A 12 -6.80 -13.36 -3.66
N PHE A 13 -7.84 -12.93 -4.39
CA PHE A 13 -7.91 -11.59 -4.96
C PHE A 13 -7.85 -10.51 -3.88
N ILE A 14 -8.71 -10.57 -2.85
CA ILE A 14 -8.75 -9.58 -1.77
C ILE A 14 -7.40 -9.50 -1.05
N LEU A 15 -6.81 -10.64 -0.66
CA LEU A 15 -5.51 -10.67 -0.01
C LEU A 15 -4.40 -10.12 -0.89
N SER A 16 -4.48 -10.32 -2.21
CA SER A 16 -3.51 -9.73 -3.15
C SER A 16 -3.67 -8.22 -3.27
N CYS A 17 -4.90 -7.71 -3.29
CA CYS A 17 -5.16 -6.26 -3.25
C CYS A 17 -4.68 -5.66 -1.92
N LEU A 18 -4.92 -6.34 -0.79
CA LEU A 18 -4.42 -5.93 0.52
C LEU A 18 -2.89 -5.90 0.56
N GLY A 19 -2.22 -6.90 -0.04
CA GLY A 19 -0.76 -6.91 -0.14
C GLY A 19 -0.19 -5.75 -0.96
N SER A 20 -0.97 -5.21 -1.89
CA SER A 20 -0.63 -3.98 -2.61
C SER A 20 -0.95 -2.71 -1.81
N ALA A 21 -2.03 -2.72 -1.05
CA ALA A 21 -2.51 -1.57 -0.29
C ALA A 21 -1.76 -1.39 1.04
N ILE A 22 -1.61 -2.46 1.82
CA ILE A 22 -0.97 -2.42 3.14
C ILE A 22 0.55 -2.44 2.99
N GLY A 23 1.17 -1.29 3.20
CA GLY A 23 2.61 -1.13 3.06
C GLY A 23 3.14 0.06 3.85
N LEU A 24 4.12 0.76 3.30
CA LEU A 24 4.73 1.94 3.91
C LEU A 24 3.73 3.06 4.20
N GLY A 25 2.66 3.15 3.42
CA GLY A 25 1.56 4.09 3.64
C GLY A 25 0.92 3.92 5.00
N ASN A 26 0.64 2.68 5.40
CA ASN A 26 -0.02 2.34 6.65
C ASN A 26 0.98 2.33 7.82
N ILE A 27 2.15 1.71 7.62
CA ILE A 27 3.10 1.43 8.69
C ILE A 27 3.92 2.67 9.04
N TRP A 28 4.33 3.46 8.05
CA TRP A 28 5.22 4.61 8.26
C TRP A 28 4.49 5.96 8.18
N MET A 29 3.76 6.20 7.06
CA MET A 29 3.21 7.53 6.81
C MET A 29 1.97 7.83 7.65
N PHE A 30 1.08 6.87 7.86
CA PHE A 30 -0.17 7.10 8.57
C PHE A 30 0.03 7.47 10.04
N PRO A 31 0.85 6.74 10.85
CA PRO A 31 1.09 7.10 12.25
C PRO A 31 1.61 8.53 12.41
N TRP A 32 2.58 8.89 11.59
CA TRP A 32 3.15 10.23 11.59
C TRP A 32 2.12 11.30 11.26
N LYS A 33 1.31 11.10 10.19
CA LYS A 33 0.27 12.06 9.80
C LYS A 33 -0.82 12.16 10.85
N LEU A 34 -1.26 11.04 11.42
CA LEU A 34 -2.23 11.02 12.50
C LEU A 34 -1.75 11.88 13.69
N GLY A 35 -0.51 11.69 14.13
CA GLY A 35 0.08 12.46 15.21
C GLY A 35 0.21 13.94 14.88
N GLN A 36 0.66 14.29 13.68
CA GLN A 36 0.97 15.68 13.29
C GLN A 36 -0.28 16.50 12.96
N PHE A 37 -1.30 15.90 12.33
CA PHE A 37 -2.47 16.62 11.80
C PHE A 37 -3.71 16.48 12.66
N GLY A 38 -3.56 16.39 13.97
CA GLY A 38 -4.66 16.58 14.90
C GLY A 38 -5.11 15.33 15.67
N GLY A 39 -4.35 14.23 15.68
CA GLY A 39 -4.73 13.00 16.37
C GLY A 39 -6.05 12.46 15.83
N ALA A 40 -6.96 12.08 16.71
CA ALA A 40 -8.26 11.52 16.30
C ALA A 40 -9.09 12.43 15.38
N ALA A 41 -8.87 13.75 15.39
CA ALA A 41 -9.55 14.66 14.46
C ALA A 41 -9.16 14.38 12.99
N PHE A 42 -7.93 13.91 12.72
CA PHE A 42 -7.49 13.53 11.38
C PHE A 42 -8.24 12.33 10.82
N LEU A 43 -8.75 11.45 11.67
CA LEU A 43 -9.50 10.25 11.23
C LEU A 43 -10.78 10.62 10.46
N ILE A 44 -11.40 11.75 10.77
CA ILE A 44 -12.64 12.19 10.10
C ILE A 44 -12.41 12.42 8.60
N PRO A 45 -11.55 13.35 8.17
CA PRO A 45 -11.26 13.54 6.75
C PRO A 45 -10.62 12.31 6.10
N TYR A 46 -9.81 11.54 6.83
CA TYR A 46 -9.23 10.31 6.32
C TYR A 46 -10.30 9.26 5.96
N PHE A 47 -11.26 8.97 6.86
CA PHE A 47 -12.32 8.03 6.58
C PHE A 47 -13.28 8.51 5.49
N ILE A 48 -13.59 9.80 5.45
CA ILE A 48 -14.38 10.37 4.36
C ILE A 48 -13.66 10.13 3.02
N CYS A 49 -12.39 10.48 2.93
CA CYS A 49 -11.62 10.26 1.71
C CYS A 49 -11.50 8.78 1.35
N LEU A 50 -11.23 7.90 2.32
CA LEU A 50 -11.07 6.47 2.08
C LEU A 50 -12.38 5.81 1.64
N PHE A 51 -13.46 5.98 2.39
CA PHE A 51 -14.71 5.26 2.13
C PHE A 51 -15.55 5.87 1.01
N VAL A 52 -15.49 7.18 0.80
CA VAL A 52 -16.25 7.83 -0.25
C VAL A 52 -15.46 7.91 -1.55
N LEU A 53 -14.23 8.42 -1.52
CA LEU A 53 -13.45 8.67 -2.73
C LEU A 53 -12.66 7.44 -3.17
N CYS A 54 -11.89 6.82 -2.26
CA CYS A 54 -11.01 5.73 -2.65
C CYS A 54 -11.77 4.44 -2.93
N THR A 55 -12.81 4.12 -2.18
CA THR A 55 -13.64 2.93 -2.48
C THR A 55 -14.28 3.05 -3.86
N THR A 56 -14.81 4.23 -4.22
CA THR A 56 -15.35 4.50 -5.56
C THR A 56 -14.27 4.38 -6.64
N GLY A 57 -13.07 4.91 -6.37
CA GLY A 57 -11.90 4.78 -7.26
C GLY A 57 -11.51 3.32 -7.47
N LEU A 58 -11.44 2.51 -6.41
CA LEU A 58 -11.17 1.08 -6.49
C LEU A 58 -12.22 0.33 -7.32
N VAL A 59 -13.51 0.63 -7.12
CA VAL A 59 -14.60 0.06 -7.94
C VAL A 59 -14.38 0.40 -9.41
N GLY A 60 -14.05 1.65 -9.73
CA GLY A 60 -13.75 2.10 -11.08
C GLY A 60 -12.57 1.38 -11.71
N GLU A 61 -11.44 1.28 -10.99
CA GLU A 61 -10.23 0.61 -11.47
C GLU A 61 -10.44 -0.90 -11.66
N PHE A 62 -11.09 -1.58 -10.71
CA PHE A 62 -11.41 -3.01 -10.84
C PHE A 62 -12.37 -3.27 -12.00
N ALA A 63 -13.43 -2.47 -12.16
CA ALA A 63 -14.38 -2.61 -13.26
C ALA A 63 -13.72 -2.37 -14.61
N PHE A 64 -12.87 -1.33 -14.71
CA PHE A 64 -12.12 -1.03 -15.92
C PHE A 64 -11.16 -2.17 -16.27
N GLY A 65 -10.36 -2.64 -15.31
CA GLY A 65 -9.45 -3.77 -15.51
C GLY A 65 -10.17 -5.03 -15.95
N ARG A 66 -11.27 -5.40 -15.28
CA ARG A 66 -12.09 -6.56 -15.64
C ARG A 66 -12.71 -6.45 -17.04
N SER A 67 -13.15 -5.26 -17.43
CA SER A 67 -13.76 -5.04 -18.74
C SER A 67 -12.76 -5.13 -19.89
N ARG A 68 -11.51 -4.69 -19.67
CA ARG A 68 -10.47 -4.66 -20.71
C ARG A 68 -9.56 -5.88 -20.70
N GLN A 69 -9.50 -6.62 -19.60
CA GLN A 69 -8.60 -7.75 -19.42
C GLN A 69 -7.16 -7.45 -19.85
N SER A 70 -6.71 -6.22 -19.59
CA SER A 70 -5.41 -5.68 -19.98
C SER A 70 -4.84 -4.78 -18.89
N GLY A 71 -3.54 -4.48 -18.96
CA GLY A 71 -2.94 -3.47 -18.08
C GLY A 71 -3.46 -2.06 -18.38
N SER A 72 -3.25 -1.13 -17.45
CA SER A 72 -3.76 0.25 -17.54
C SER A 72 -3.38 0.96 -18.83
N MET A 73 -2.12 0.82 -19.27
CA MET A 73 -1.62 1.45 -20.48
C MET A 73 -2.36 0.97 -21.73
N GLN A 74 -2.52 -0.34 -21.88
CA GLN A 74 -3.19 -0.92 -23.04
C GLN A 74 -4.69 -0.61 -23.00
N GLY A 75 -5.34 -0.78 -21.85
CA GLY A 75 -6.77 -0.51 -21.71
C GLY A 75 -7.14 0.94 -22.06
N ILE A 76 -6.34 1.92 -21.62
CA ILE A 76 -6.54 3.33 -21.97
C ILE A 76 -6.38 3.55 -23.48
N ARG A 77 -5.32 2.99 -24.09
CA ARG A 77 -5.10 3.11 -25.54
C ARG A 77 -6.28 2.55 -26.37
N GLU A 78 -6.81 1.40 -25.95
CA GLU A 78 -7.95 0.76 -26.62
C GLU A 78 -9.21 1.63 -26.56
N VAL A 79 -9.55 2.19 -25.39
CA VAL A 79 -10.71 3.09 -25.24
C VAL A 79 -10.60 4.32 -26.18
N PHE A 80 -9.42 4.93 -26.25
CA PHE A 80 -9.22 6.09 -27.11
C PHE A 80 -9.25 5.72 -28.60
N LYS A 81 -8.71 4.57 -28.97
CA LYS A 81 -8.76 4.03 -30.35
C LYS A 81 -10.20 3.75 -30.79
N GLU A 82 -11.01 3.12 -29.94
CA GLU A 82 -12.43 2.87 -30.18
C GLU A 82 -13.22 4.17 -30.44
N LYS A 83 -12.82 5.26 -29.78
CA LYS A 83 -13.42 6.60 -29.97
C LYS A 83 -12.76 7.40 -31.12
N GLY A 84 -11.92 6.78 -31.93
CA GLY A 84 -11.22 7.45 -33.06
C GLY A 84 -10.18 8.48 -32.62
N LYS A 85 -9.74 8.49 -31.35
CA LYS A 85 -8.82 9.51 -30.83
C LYS A 85 -7.39 8.95 -30.75
N ARG A 86 -6.42 9.69 -31.31
CA ARG A 86 -5.01 9.26 -31.44
C ARG A 86 -4.16 9.51 -30.18
N PHE A 87 -4.54 10.44 -29.32
CA PHE A 87 -3.71 10.85 -28.16
C PHE A 87 -3.82 9.93 -26.93
N GLY A 88 -4.60 8.85 -26.98
CA GLY A 88 -4.69 7.84 -25.91
C GLY A 88 -3.35 7.21 -25.55
N GLY A 89 -2.41 7.13 -26.51
CA GLY A 89 -1.05 6.67 -26.24
C GLY A 89 -0.29 7.58 -25.27
N ILE A 90 -0.42 8.88 -25.42
CA ILE A 90 0.25 9.87 -24.54
C ILE A 90 -0.41 9.87 -23.17
N LEU A 91 -1.75 9.89 -23.10
CA LEU A 91 -2.47 9.87 -21.82
C LEU A 91 -2.21 8.60 -21.02
N SER A 92 -2.01 7.46 -21.68
CA SER A 92 -1.67 6.19 -20.99
C SER A 92 -0.28 6.19 -20.35
N LEU A 93 0.61 7.12 -20.72
CA LEU A 93 1.93 7.25 -20.09
C LEU A 93 1.83 7.84 -18.67
N ILE A 94 0.85 8.69 -18.38
CA ILE A 94 0.71 9.36 -17.07
C ILE A 94 0.62 8.35 -15.94
N PRO A 95 -0.35 7.41 -15.91
CA PRO A 95 -0.42 6.41 -14.84
C PRO A 95 0.79 5.46 -14.86
N THR A 96 1.31 5.14 -16.04
CA THR A 96 2.50 4.28 -16.19
C THR A 96 3.73 4.90 -15.54
N LEU A 97 3.99 6.19 -15.77
CA LEU A 97 5.11 6.90 -15.15
C LEU A 97 4.91 7.07 -13.64
N SER A 98 3.68 7.26 -13.17
CA SER A 98 3.36 7.31 -11.73
C SER A 98 3.71 5.98 -11.05
N VAL A 99 3.27 4.85 -11.60
CA VAL A 99 3.60 3.52 -11.07
C VAL A 99 5.10 3.25 -11.14
N PHE A 100 5.76 3.64 -12.22
CA PHE A 100 7.20 3.47 -12.37
C PHE A 100 7.97 4.27 -11.31
N GLY A 101 7.62 5.54 -11.08
CA GLY A 101 8.22 6.35 -10.02
C GLY A 101 8.01 5.75 -8.64
N THR A 102 6.80 5.27 -8.34
CA THR A 102 6.49 4.57 -7.09
C THR A 102 7.33 3.30 -6.94
N PHE A 103 7.47 2.50 -7.99
CA PHE A 103 8.28 1.28 -8.00
C PHE A 103 9.75 1.55 -7.68
N VAL A 104 10.34 2.59 -8.28
CA VAL A 104 11.73 2.98 -8.00
C VAL A 104 11.91 3.36 -6.54
N PHE A 105 11.01 4.19 -6.00
CA PHE A 105 11.02 4.59 -4.59
C PHE A 105 10.88 3.39 -3.65
N TYR A 106 9.86 2.55 -3.87
CA TYR A 106 9.63 1.36 -3.05
C TYR A 106 10.78 0.37 -3.10
N GLY A 107 11.41 0.18 -4.25
CA GLY A 107 12.57 -0.71 -4.39
C GLY A 107 13.73 -0.32 -3.47
N VAL A 108 13.99 0.99 -3.34
CA VAL A 108 15.02 1.50 -2.41
C VAL A 108 14.61 1.21 -0.95
N VAL A 109 13.39 1.55 -0.57
CA VAL A 109 12.93 1.39 0.82
C VAL A 109 12.83 -0.09 1.21
N VAL A 110 12.36 -0.97 0.33
CA VAL A 110 12.37 -2.43 0.57
C VAL A 110 13.80 -2.93 0.79
N GLY A 111 14.76 -2.41 0.04
CA GLY A 111 16.19 -2.69 0.28
C GLY A 111 16.62 -2.29 1.69
N TRP A 112 16.20 -1.14 2.20
CA TRP A 112 16.45 -0.73 3.59
C TRP A 112 15.81 -1.67 4.60
N VAL A 113 14.56 -2.04 4.39
CA VAL A 113 13.86 -3.00 5.27
C VAL A 113 14.59 -4.35 5.32
N LEU A 114 15.05 -4.87 4.19
CA LEU A 114 15.84 -6.11 4.15
C LEU A 114 17.17 -5.98 4.91
N LYS A 115 17.85 -4.84 4.79
CA LYS A 115 19.07 -4.56 5.56
C LYS A 115 18.77 -4.54 7.07
N TYR A 116 17.71 -3.87 7.49
CA TYR A 116 17.32 -3.80 8.90
C TYR A 116 16.88 -5.16 9.44
N PHE A 117 16.16 -5.93 8.65
CA PHE A 117 15.81 -7.31 9.00
C PHE A 117 17.05 -8.17 9.23
N TYR A 118 18.04 -8.09 8.34
CA TYR A 118 19.32 -8.79 8.49
C TYR A 118 20.10 -8.32 9.73
N ALA A 119 20.14 -7.02 9.98
CA ALA A 119 20.79 -6.43 11.14
C ALA A 119 20.12 -6.86 12.46
N SER A 120 18.78 -6.98 12.47
CA SER A 120 18.02 -7.48 13.62
C SER A 120 18.38 -8.93 13.96
N ILE A 121 18.51 -9.80 12.93
CA ILE A 121 18.91 -11.20 13.13
C ILE A 121 20.32 -11.29 13.68
N LYS A 122 21.23 -10.42 13.23
CA LYS A 122 22.62 -10.39 13.71
C LYS A 122 22.77 -9.74 15.09
N GLY A 123 21.77 -9.02 15.56
CA GLY A 123 21.88 -8.26 16.81
C GLY A 123 22.72 -6.98 16.70
N ASP A 124 22.87 -6.42 15.49
CA ASP A 124 23.72 -5.23 15.26
C ASP A 124 23.22 -3.99 16.05
N PHE A 125 21.97 -4.00 16.55
CA PHE A 125 21.37 -2.87 17.26
C PHE A 125 21.71 -2.77 18.75
N TYR A 126 22.36 -3.77 19.34
CA TYR A 126 22.64 -3.77 20.79
C TYR A 126 23.71 -2.75 21.22
N ASN A 127 24.59 -2.30 20.30
CA ASN A 127 25.74 -1.45 20.61
C ASN A 127 25.91 -0.28 19.65
N VAL A 128 24.86 0.17 18.97
CA VAL A 128 24.94 1.21 17.92
C VAL A 128 23.98 2.35 18.21
N ASP A 129 24.38 3.56 17.96
CA ASP A 129 23.48 4.68 17.87
C ASP A 129 22.57 4.50 16.63
N ILE A 130 21.29 4.21 16.87
CA ILE A 130 20.29 3.87 15.84
C ILE A 130 20.12 5.02 14.83
N ALA A 131 20.20 6.29 15.27
CA ALA A 131 20.08 7.44 14.38
C ALA A 131 21.28 7.52 13.42
N ASN A 132 22.49 7.34 13.92
CA ASN A 132 23.69 7.30 13.11
C ASN A 132 23.77 6.06 12.22
N TYR A 133 23.22 4.93 12.66
CA TYR A 133 23.18 3.70 11.85
C TYR A 133 22.42 3.92 10.53
N PHE A 134 21.26 4.58 10.56
CA PHE A 134 20.50 4.92 9.35
C PHE A 134 21.27 5.89 8.47
N ASN A 135 21.79 6.98 9.02
CA ASN A 135 22.50 8.02 8.28
C ASN A 135 23.79 7.53 7.62
N SER A 136 24.48 6.57 8.24
CA SER A 136 25.70 5.96 7.68
C SER A 136 25.42 5.03 6.50
N PHE A 137 24.19 4.56 6.35
CA PHE A 137 23.77 3.61 5.34
C PHE A 137 22.91 4.25 4.24
N ALA A 138 21.89 5.04 4.60
CA ALA A 138 20.99 5.67 3.66
C ALA A 138 21.73 6.65 2.73
N GLY A 139 21.45 6.56 1.42
CA GLY A 139 22.10 7.41 0.41
C GLY A 139 23.54 7.00 0.03
N THR A 140 24.09 5.92 0.61
CA THR A 140 25.41 5.41 0.25
C THR A 140 25.34 4.26 -0.76
N SER A 141 26.46 3.93 -1.41
CA SER A 141 26.56 2.78 -2.30
C SER A 141 26.31 1.43 -1.60
N ALA A 142 26.42 1.38 -0.27
CA ALA A 142 26.12 0.19 0.52
C ALA A 142 24.63 -0.23 0.41
N THR A 143 23.73 0.69 0.03
CA THR A 143 22.30 0.38 -0.21
C THR A 143 22.08 -0.44 -1.47
N LEU A 144 22.96 -0.32 -2.49
CA LEU A 144 22.76 -0.91 -3.81
C LEU A 144 22.59 -2.44 -3.77
N LYS A 145 23.40 -3.14 -2.95
CA LYS A 145 23.30 -4.60 -2.82
C LYS A 145 21.92 -5.04 -2.29
N TRP A 146 21.36 -4.30 -1.34
CA TRP A 146 20.07 -4.58 -0.74
C TRP A 146 18.91 -4.23 -1.68
N HIS A 147 19.07 -3.14 -2.43
CA HIS A 147 18.14 -2.78 -3.50
C HIS A 147 18.14 -3.85 -4.59
N PHE A 148 19.31 -4.31 -5.03
CA PHE A 148 19.42 -5.39 -6.01
C PHE A 148 18.76 -6.68 -5.50
N LEU A 149 19.00 -7.06 -4.24
CA LEU A 149 18.35 -8.21 -3.62
C LEU A 149 16.82 -8.08 -3.61
N ALA A 150 16.29 -6.89 -3.23
CA ALA A 150 14.86 -6.61 -3.27
C ALA A 150 14.29 -6.77 -4.67
N MET A 151 14.98 -6.26 -5.69
CA MET A 151 14.59 -6.39 -7.10
C MET A 151 14.56 -7.85 -7.56
N VAL A 152 15.59 -8.63 -7.23
CA VAL A 152 15.64 -10.06 -7.58
C VAL A 152 14.48 -10.82 -6.96
N ILE A 153 14.19 -10.61 -5.66
CA ILE A 153 13.05 -11.25 -4.97
C ILE A 153 11.75 -10.88 -5.67
N THR A 154 11.53 -9.61 -5.97
CA THR A 154 10.33 -9.12 -6.64
C THR A 154 10.15 -9.75 -8.03
N ILE A 155 11.23 -9.76 -8.84
CA ILE A 155 11.21 -10.35 -10.19
C ILE A 155 10.88 -11.84 -10.12
N VAL A 156 11.47 -12.59 -9.21
CA VAL A 156 11.19 -14.02 -9.04
C VAL A 156 9.71 -14.24 -8.72
N ILE A 157 9.12 -13.47 -7.79
CA ILE A 157 7.70 -13.60 -7.43
C ILE A 157 6.81 -13.30 -8.64
N VAL A 158 7.11 -12.24 -9.40
CA VAL A 158 6.33 -11.86 -10.59
C VAL A 158 6.45 -12.90 -11.70
N LEU A 159 7.63 -13.48 -11.94
CA LEU A 159 7.85 -14.52 -12.93
C LEU A 159 7.09 -15.83 -12.63
N LEU A 160 6.74 -16.08 -11.37
CA LEU A 160 5.90 -17.22 -10.99
C LEU A 160 4.41 -17.02 -11.37
N GLY A 161 4.04 -15.85 -11.90
CA GLY A 161 2.68 -15.52 -12.34
C GLY A 161 1.75 -15.11 -11.21
N VAL A 162 0.46 -14.96 -11.55
CA VAL A 162 -0.54 -14.42 -10.61
C VAL A 162 -0.86 -15.42 -9.49
N ILE A 163 -1.15 -16.68 -9.85
CA ILE A 163 -1.62 -17.67 -8.88
C ILE A 163 -0.48 -18.17 -7.99
N LYS A 164 0.62 -18.64 -8.61
CA LYS A 164 1.74 -19.27 -7.88
C LYS A 164 2.67 -18.26 -7.23
N GLY A 165 2.77 -17.07 -7.79
CA GLY A 165 3.58 -15.96 -7.28
C GLY A 165 2.77 -15.04 -6.37
N ILE A 166 2.04 -14.11 -6.95
CA ILE A 166 1.39 -13.00 -6.23
C ILE A 166 0.35 -13.51 -5.23
N GLU A 167 -0.60 -14.32 -5.67
CA GLU A 167 -1.71 -14.78 -4.82
C GLU A 167 -1.22 -15.67 -3.67
N ARG A 168 -0.32 -16.62 -3.97
CA ARG A 168 0.21 -17.55 -2.96
C ARG A 168 1.02 -16.81 -1.90
N MET A 169 1.87 -15.88 -2.31
CA MET A 169 2.65 -15.08 -1.36
C MET A 169 1.75 -14.24 -0.45
N ASN A 170 0.74 -13.56 -1.01
CA ASN A 170 -0.16 -12.74 -0.22
C ASN A 170 -1.07 -13.56 0.71
N LYS A 171 -1.47 -14.78 0.34
CA LYS A 171 -2.19 -15.69 1.23
C LYS A 171 -1.42 -16.06 2.50
N ILE A 172 -0.09 -16.02 2.44
CA ILE A 172 0.79 -16.30 3.61
C ILE A 172 1.15 -14.99 4.32
N MET A 173 1.58 -13.99 3.56
CA MET A 173 2.12 -12.75 4.13
C MET A 173 1.06 -11.90 4.82
N MET A 174 -0.15 -11.80 4.27
CA MET A 174 -1.18 -10.94 4.87
C MET A 174 -1.66 -11.44 6.23
N PRO A 175 -2.05 -12.70 6.41
CA PRO A 175 -2.35 -13.21 7.76
C PRO A 175 -1.16 -13.09 8.72
N ALA A 176 0.07 -13.39 8.26
CA ALA A 176 1.27 -13.27 9.08
C ALA A 176 1.49 -11.81 9.55
N LEU A 177 1.26 -10.83 8.67
CA LEU A 177 1.34 -9.41 9.01
C LEU A 177 0.37 -9.04 10.15
N PHE A 178 -0.89 -9.46 10.07
CA PHE A 178 -1.88 -9.18 11.11
C PHE A 178 -1.53 -9.87 12.44
N VAL A 179 -0.96 -11.07 12.40
CA VAL A 179 -0.44 -11.75 13.61
C VAL A 179 0.71 -10.93 14.21
N ILE A 180 1.67 -10.50 13.40
CA ILE A 180 2.79 -9.65 13.84
C ILE A 180 2.28 -8.34 14.44
N PHE A 181 1.33 -7.67 13.78
CA PHE A 181 0.72 -6.45 14.30
C PHE A 181 0.05 -6.66 15.64
N THR A 182 -0.68 -7.77 15.82
CA THR A 182 -1.32 -8.09 17.09
C THR A 182 -0.29 -8.30 18.20
N VAL A 183 0.77 -9.06 17.95
CA VAL A 183 1.85 -9.29 18.90
C VAL A 183 2.56 -7.99 19.28
N LEU A 184 2.89 -7.16 18.27
CA LEU A 184 3.54 -5.85 18.48
C LEU A 184 2.63 -4.90 19.26
N LEU A 185 1.35 -4.84 18.94
CA LEU A 185 0.37 -4.01 19.65
C LEU A 185 0.30 -4.39 21.13
N ILE A 186 0.15 -5.70 21.44
CA ILE A 186 0.16 -6.18 22.83
C ILE A 186 1.46 -5.76 23.51
N ARG A 187 2.60 -5.97 22.86
CA ARG A 187 3.91 -5.59 23.41
C ARG A 187 4.02 -4.10 23.66
N THR A 188 3.63 -3.27 22.71
CA THR A 188 3.69 -1.79 22.84
C THR A 188 2.81 -1.31 24.00
N LEU A 189 1.59 -1.82 24.12
CA LEU A 189 0.67 -1.44 25.19
C LEU A 189 1.14 -1.87 26.59
N THR A 190 2.06 -2.82 26.68
CA THR A 190 2.70 -3.25 27.96
C THR A 190 3.96 -2.47 28.30
N LEU A 191 4.40 -1.53 27.46
CA LEU A 191 5.57 -0.70 27.76
C LEU A 191 5.23 0.40 28.78
N PRO A 192 6.20 0.83 29.60
CA PRO A 192 6.04 2.01 30.43
C PRO A 192 5.63 3.24 29.59
N ASN A 193 4.69 4.02 30.09
CA ASN A 193 4.18 5.25 29.44
C ASN A 193 3.46 5.04 28.10
N ALA A 194 3.19 3.81 27.65
CA ALA A 194 2.45 3.54 26.40
C ALA A 194 1.11 4.30 26.34
N MET A 195 0.43 4.47 27.49
CA MET A 195 -0.85 5.16 27.56
C MET A 195 -0.74 6.66 27.20
N GLU A 196 0.42 7.28 27.34
CA GLU A 196 0.64 8.67 26.91
C GLU A 196 0.63 8.77 25.38
N GLY A 197 1.28 7.81 24.68
CA GLY A 197 1.22 7.71 23.22
C GLY A 197 -0.22 7.46 22.72
N VAL A 198 -0.94 6.53 23.37
CA VAL A 198 -2.36 6.26 23.05
C VAL A 198 -3.21 7.54 23.23
N LYS A 199 -3.04 8.27 24.32
CA LYS A 199 -3.74 9.53 24.56
C LYS A 199 -3.39 10.58 23.51
N TYR A 200 -2.11 10.70 23.13
CA TYR A 200 -1.66 11.65 22.11
C TYR A 200 -2.35 11.42 20.75
N LEU A 201 -2.56 10.16 20.37
CA LEU A 201 -3.25 9.79 19.14
C LEU A 201 -4.77 9.94 19.23
N LEU A 202 -5.36 9.58 20.38
CA LEU A 202 -6.82 9.54 20.54
C LEU A 202 -7.44 10.87 20.93
N ILE A 203 -6.70 11.78 21.55
CA ILE A 203 -7.23 13.10 21.91
C ILE A 203 -7.37 13.94 20.65
N PRO A 204 -8.61 14.30 20.23
CA PRO A 204 -8.82 15.07 19.00
C PRO A 204 -8.44 16.53 19.23
N ARG A 205 -7.62 17.06 18.36
CA ARG A 205 -7.29 18.49 18.28
C ARG A 205 -8.17 19.12 17.19
N TRP A 206 -9.36 19.54 17.55
CA TRP A 206 -10.43 19.95 16.64
C TRP A 206 -10.05 21.12 15.72
N GLU A 207 -9.14 22.00 16.14
CA GLU A 207 -8.66 23.11 15.31
C GLU A 207 -8.00 22.64 14.00
N TYR A 208 -7.48 21.40 13.97
CA TYR A 208 -6.91 20.84 12.74
C TYR A 208 -7.97 20.48 11.70
N LEU A 209 -9.19 20.18 12.11
CA LEU A 209 -10.27 19.84 11.18
C LEU A 209 -10.62 21.04 10.27
N PHE A 210 -10.40 22.27 10.73
CA PHE A 210 -10.66 23.49 9.96
C PHE A 210 -9.46 23.95 9.13
N LYS A 211 -8.32 23.27 9.20
CA LYS A 211 -7.14 23.57 8.40
C LYS A 211 -7.19 22.81 7.06
N PRO A 212 -7.18 23.50 5.90
CA PRO A 212 -7.20 22.85 4.58
C PRO A 212 -6.10 21.79 4.40
N ILE A 213 -4.92 22.04 4.98
CA ILE A 213 -3.79 21.10 4.89
C ILE A 213 -4.11 19.72 5.48
N THR A 214 -4.93 19.65 6.53
CA THR A 214 -5.35 18.38 7.14
C THR A 214 -6.14 17.54 6.14
N TRP A 215 -7.06 18.14 5.39
CA TRP A 215 -7.84 17.48 4.35
C TRP A 215 -6.98 17.04 3.17
N VAL A 216 -6.04 17.87 2.72
CA VAL A 216 -5.08 17.52 1.65
C VAL A 216 -4.22 16.33 2.08
N MET A 217 -3.72 16.33 3.32
CA MET A 217 -2.90 15.23 3.83
C MET A 217 -3.70 13.95 4.05
N ALA A 218 -4.96 14.06 4.47
CA ALA A 218 -5.88 12.93 4.60
C ALA A 218 -6.23 12.32 3.22
N LEU A 219 -6.52 13.16 2.24
CA LEU A 219 -6.78 12.74 0.87
C LEU A 219 -5.55 12.02 0.27
N GLY A 220 -4.38 12.64 0.34
CA GLY A 220 -3.13 12.04 -0.13
C GLY A 220 -2.81 10.72 0.56
N GLN A 221 -3.08 10.62 1.88
CA GLN A 221 -2.90 9.37 2.63
C GLN A 221 -3.84 8.28 2.13
N ALA A 222 -5.13 8.59 1.96
CA ALA A 222 -6.13 7.62 1.54
C ALA A 222 -5.85 7.11 0.11
N PHE A 223 -5.51 7.99 -0.84
CA PHE A 223 -5.17 7.60 -2.21
C PHE A 223 -3.89 6.75 -2.27
N PHE A 224 -2.87 7.13 -1.50
CA PHE A 224 -1.61 6.39 -1.46
C PHE A 224 -1.81 5.00 -0.85
N SER A 225 -2.50 4.92 0.29
CA SER A 225 -2.78 3.68 1.00
C SER A 225 -3.65 2.72 0.15
N ALA A 226 -4.72 3.22 -0.46
CA ALA A 226 -5.57 2.42 -1.34
C ALA A 226 -4.93 2.03 -2.69
N SER A 227 -3.65 2.37 -2.92
CA SER A 227 -2.93 2.11 -4.18
C SER A 227 -3.58 2.72 -5.43
N LEU A 228 -4.30 3.85 -5.28
CA LEU A 228 -4.92 4.60 -6.39
C LEU A 228 -3.96 5.61 -7.01
N ASN A 229 -2.67 5.38 -6.96
CA ASN A 229 -1.62 6.31 -7.33
C ASN A 229 -1.08 6.12 -8.75
N GLY A 230 -1.79 5.43 -9.63
CA GLY A 230 -1.36 5.22 -11.00
C GLY A 230 -2.04 4.09 -11.74
N ALA A 231 -3.31 3.86 -11.43
CA ALA A 231 -4.10 2.77 -12.02
C ALA A 231 -3.48 1.37 -11.82
N GLY A 232 -2.81 1.17 -10.68
CA GLY A 232 -2.24 -0.13 -10.31
C GLY A 232 -3.31 -1.19 -10.11
N MET A 233 -4.43 -0.83 -9.52
CA MET A 233 -5.55 -1.73 -9.26
C MET A 233 -6.31 -2.14 -10.54
N VAL A 234 -6.14 -1.43 -11.66
CA VAL A 234 -6.59 -1.89 -12.99
C VAL A 234 -5.96 -3.23 -13.36
N VAL A 235 -4.66 -3.40 -13.06
CA VAL A 235 -3.96 -4.67 -13.34
C VAL A 235 -4.57 -5.82 -12.52
N TYR A 236 -4.84 -5.61 -11.22
CA TYR A 236 -5.51 -6.61 -10.39
C TYR A 236 -6.93 -6.89 -10.89
N GLY A 237 -7.68 -5.86 -11.26
CA GLY A 237 -9.01 -5.98 -11.85
C GLY A 237 -9.01 -6.80 -13.15
N SER A 238 -7.93 -6.73 -13.94
CA SER A 238 -7.82 -7.47 -15.20
C SER A 238 -7.69 -8.99 -15.04
N TYR A 239 -7.35 -9.47 -13.85
CA TYR A 239 -7.31 -10.89 -13.47
C TYR A 239 -8.55 -11.34 -12.68
N LEU A 240 -9.56 -10.45 -12.54
CA LEU A 240 -10.74 -10.70 -11.74
C LEU A 240 -11.78 -11.51 -12.52
N LYS A 241 -12.31 -12.56 -11.89
CA LYS A 241 -13.40 -13.38 -12.45
C LYS A 241 -14.70 -12.58 -12.56
N LYS A 242 -15.57 -12.98 -13.47
CA LYS A 242 -16.85 -12.29 -13.75
C LYS A 242 -17.85 -12.36 -12.60
N ASP A 243 -17.80 -13.39 -11.79
CA ASP A 243 -18.68 -13.67 -10.65
C ASP A 243 -18.35 -12.87 -9.37
N VAL A 244 -17.19 -12.22 -9.33
CA VAL A 244 -16.79 -11.43 -8.15
C VAL A 244 -17.54 -10.10 -8.09
N ASP A 245 -18.19 -9.84 -6.95
CA ASP A 245 -18.82 -8.57 -6.61
C ASP A 245 -17.74 -7.50 -6.33
N ILE A 246 -17.54 -6.59 -7.29
CA ILE A 246 -16.52 -5.53 -7.22
C ILE A 246 -16.77 -4.55 -6.07
N PRO A 247 -17.96 -3.96 -5.88
CA PRO A 247 -18.22 -3.05 -4.77
C PRO A 247 -17.88 -3.65 -3.42
N ASN A 248 -18.31 -4.88 -3.17
CA ASN A 248 -18.00 -5.59 -1.92
C ASN A 248 -16.50 -5.84 -1.76
N ALA A 249 -15.80 -6.24 -2.82
CA ALA A 249 -14.36 -6.45 -2.75
C ALA A 249 -13.59 -5.14 -2.48
N ALA A 250 -13.96 -4.04 -3.14
CA ALA A 250 -13.37 -2.73 -2.91
C ALA A 250 -13.58 -2.24 -1.47
N LEU A 251 -14.79 -2.41 -0.94
CA LEU A 251 -15.10 -2.06 0.44
C LEU A 251 -14.27 -2.89 1.45
N GLN A 252 -14.14 -4.19 1.23
CA GLN A 252 -13.30 -5.05 2.08
C GLN A 252 -11.84 -4.61 2.06
N VAL A 253 -11.29 -4.27 0.89
CA VAL A 253 -9.92 -3.73 0.78
C VAL A 253 -9.80 -2.45 1.59
N ALA A 254 -10.73 -1.49 1.45
CA ALA A 254 -10.69 -0.24 2.20
C ALA A 254 -10.81 -0.43 3.73
N ILE A 255 -11.66 -1.36 4.19
CA ILE A 255 -11.81 -1.66 5.62
C ILE A 255 -10.52 -2.23 6.20
N PHE A 256 -9.95 -3.27 5.57
CA PHE A 256 -8.72 -3.89 6.07
C PHE A 256 -7.51 -2.96 5.96
N ASP A 257 -7.47 -2.09 4.94
CA ASP A 257 -6.48 -1.03 4.83
C ASP A 257 -6.56 -0.06 6.01
N ALA A 258 -7.76 0.43 6.33
CA ALA A 258 -7.98 1.30 7.48
C ALA A 258 -7.61 0.63 8.82
N VAL A 259 -8.02 -0.64 9.02
CA VAL A 259 -7.69 -1.40 10.23
C VAL A 259 -6.19 -1.54 10.39
N SER A 260 -5.47 -1.86 9.30
CA SER A 260 -4.01 -2.00 9.35
C SER A 260 -3.31 -0.68 9.66
N ALA A 261 -3.79 0.45 9.10
CA ALA A 261 -3.25 1.78 9.37
C ALA A 261 -3.43 2.17 10.85
N ILE A 262 -4.61 1.92 11.41
CA ILE A 262 -4.90 2.19 12.82
C ILE A 262 -4.05 1.30 13.74
N LEU A 263 -3.95 0.00 13.46
CA LEU A 263 -3.09 -0.91 14.23
C LEU A 263 -1.63 -0.44 14.22
N ALA A 264 -1.12 -0.07 13.04
CA ALA A 264 0.24 0.46 12.92
C ALA A 264 0.43 1.74 13.74
N ALA A 265 -0.55 2.64 13.77
CA ALA A 265 -0.47 3.87 14.55
C ALA A 265 -0.38 3.62 16.07
N PHE A 266 -1.01 2.57 16.57
CA PHE A 266 -0.90 2.20 17.98
C PHE A 266 0.37 1.41 18.32
N ILE A 267 1.06 0.86 17.32
CA ILE A 267 2.33 0.14 17.50
C ILE A 267 3.51 1.11 17.55
N ILE A 268 3.47 2.17 16.76
CA ILE A 268 4.53 3.17 16.58
C ILE A 268 4.32 4.37 17.53
#